data_678e8a92c5bf2a16a0bb8c63a2784cde
#
_entry.id   678e8a92c5bf2a16a0bb8c63a2784cde
#
_cell.length_a   1.000
_cell.length_b   1.000
_cell.length_c   1.000
_cell.angle_alpha   90.00
_cell.angle_beta   90.00
_cell.angle_gamma   90.00
#
_symmetry.space_group_name_H-M   'P 1'
#
loop_
_entity.id
_entity.type
_entity.pdbx_description
1 polymer ?
#
loop_
_entity_poly.entity_id
_entity_poly.type
_entity_poly.pdbx_seq_one_letter_code
_entity_poly.pdbx_strand_id
1 'polypeptide(L)'
;MLSAEGKGPLTEAKYKAELARNHLLWRTQGIDLTMAKYKLDALIAPTGGPAWITDLVNGDGGTASAPGPSTVTSVAGYPHITVPMGFVQGLPVGLSFFGRAWSEPTLVKLAYAYEQATKHRRPPTFAPTADTSRR
;
A
#
# COMPACT_ATOMS: atom_id res chain seq x y z
N MET A 1 18.12 9.57 9.66
CA MET A 1 19.35 9.34 8.88
C MET A 1 20.51 8.89 9.77
N LEU A 2 20.93 9.63 10.79
CA LEU A 2 22.06 9.25 11.67
C LEU A 2 21.99 7.82 12.23
N SER A 3 20.79 7.32 12.59
CA SER A 3 20.64 5.94 13.07
C SER A 3 20.83 4.86 12.00
N ALA A 4 20.71 5.21 10.73
CA ALA A 4 20.94 4.28 9.63
C ALA A 4 22.44 4.16 9.29
N GLU A 5 23.20 5.26 9.40
CA GLU A 5 24.66 5.28 9.20
C GLU A 5 25.40 4.41 10.22
N GLY A 6 24.85 4.28 11.45
CA GLY A 6 25.41 3.43 12.49
C GLY A 6 25.08 1.94 12.35
N LYS A 7 24.40 1.51 11.27
CA LYS A 7 24.11 0.09 11.01
C LYS A 7 25.26 -0.57 10.28
N GLY A 8 25.52 -1.82 10.63
CA GLY A 8 26.54 -2.63 10.00
C GLY A 8 26.15 -3.16 8.62
N PRO A 9 27.01 -3.96 7.99
CA PRO A 9 26.78 -4.51 6.67
C PRO A 9 25.62 -5.52 6.65
N LEU A 10 24.98 -5.69 5.48
CA LEU A 10 23.87 -6.63 5.29
C LEU A 10 24.24 -8.11 5.53
N THR A 11 25.52 -8.39 5.76
CA THR A 11 26.04 -9.71 6.12
C THR A 11 25.91 -10.03 7.61
N GLU A 12 25.58 -9.07 8.45
CA GLU A 12 25.41 -9.29 9.89
C GLU A 12 24.33 -10.34 10.21
N ALA A 13 24.61 -11.16 11.21
CA ALA A 13 23.69 -12.20 11.66
C ALA A 13 22.32 -11.62 12.09
N LYS A 14 22.34 -10.48 12.78
CA LYS A 14 21.12 -9.79 13.21
C LYS A 14 20.27 -9.35 12.03
N TYR A 15 20.86 -8.73 11.00
CA TYR A 15 20.14 -8.33 9.79
C TYR A 15 19.52 -9.53 9.08
N LYS A 16 20.28 -10.62 8.90
CA LYS A 16 19.80 -11.83 8.25
C LYS A 16 18.66 -12.49 9.02
N ALA A 17 18.73 -12.52 10.35
CA ALA A 17 17.70 -13.07 11.21
C ALA A 17 16.37 -12.26 11.09
N GLU A 18 16.47 -10.92 11.14
CA GLU A 18 15.29 -10.05 10.98
C GLU A 18 14.69 -10.14 9.57
N LEU A 19 15.52 -10.22 8.54
CA LEU A 19 15.05 -10.42 7.17
C LEU A 19 14.32 -11.76 7.02
N ALA A 20 14.89 -12.84 7.55
CA ALA A 20 14.25 -14.16 7.54
C ALA A 20 12.90 -14.16 8.29
N ARG A 21 12.87 -13.50 9.45
CA ARG A 21 11.64 -13.32 10.23
C ARG A 21 10.57 -12.55 9.46
N ASN A 22 10.96 -11.45 8.81
CA ASN A 22 10.04 -10.66 7.99
C ASN A 22 9.50 -11.49 6.82
N HIS A 23 10.33 -12.24 6.13
CA HIS A 23 9.88 -13.14 5.06
C HIS A 23 8.92 -14.22 5.59
N LEU A 24 9.21 -14.82 6.73
CA LEU A 24 8.33 -15.81 7.34
C LEU A 24 6.95 -15.21 7.64
N LEU A 25 6.91 -14.07 8.32
CA LEU A 25 5.66 -13.46 8.78
C LEU A 25 4.84 -12.87 7.63
N TRP A 26 5.47 -12.08 6.74
CA TRP A 26 4.75 -11.33 5.71
C TRP A 26 4.52 -12.10 4.42
N ARG A 27 5.45 -13.00 4.03
CA ARG A 27 5.27 -13.89 2.88
C ARG A 27 4.54 -15.16 3.28
N THR A 28 5.25 -16.10 3.92
CA THR A 28 4.80 -17.48 4.14
C THR A 28 3.54 -17.56 4.98
N GLN A 29 3.51 -16.91 6.15
CA GLN A 29 2.38 -16.92 7.07
C GLN A 29 1.36 -15.81 6.80
N GLY A 30 1.73 -14.81 6.02
CA GLY A 30 0.88 -13.69 5.63
C GLY A 30 0.22 -13.91 4.27
N ILE A 31 0.79 -13.31 3.24
CA ILE A 31 0.19 -13.26 1.90
C ILE A 31 0.03 -14.65 1.30
N ASP A 32 1.08 -15.47 1.33
CA ASP A 32 1.06 -16.80 0.67
C ASP A 32 0.04 -17.73 1.31
N LEU A 33 0.01 -17.77 2.65
CA LEU A 33 -0.95 -18.60 3.39
C LEU A 33 -2.39 -18.16 3.11
N THR A 34 -2.65 -16.85 3.15
CA THR A 34 -3.99 -16.30 2.92
C THR A 34 -4.47 -16.62 1.51
N MET A 35 -3.64 -16.35 0.51
CA MET A 35 -3.98 -16.62 -0.88
C MET A 35 -4.15 -18.11 -1.17
N ALA A 36 -3.35 -18.98 -0.54
CA ALA A 36 -3.50 -20.43 -0.69
C ALA A 36 -4.78 -20.94 -0.03
N LYS A 37 -5.04 -20.52 1.20
CA LYS A 37 -6.21 -20.96 1.98
C LYS A 37 -7.52 -20.64 1.29
N TYR A 38 -7.62 -19.45 0.71
CA TYR A 38 -8.85 -18.98 0.06
C TYR A 38 -8.82 -19.08 -1.47
N LYS A 39 -7.77 -19.64 -2.06
CA LYS A 39 -7.58 -19.81 -3.51
C LYS A 39 -7.76 -18.48 -4.26
N LEU A 40 -7.08 -17.42 -3.79
CA LEU A 40 -7.20 -16.07 -4.33
C LEU A 40 -6.17 -15.81 -5.42
N ASP A 41 -6.55 -15.03 -6.44
CA ASP A 41 -5.68 -14.52 -7.48
C ASP A 41 -4.98 -13.22 -7.07
N ALA A 42 -5.61 -12.44 -6.19
CA ALA A 42 -5.06 -11.21 -5.60
C ALA A 42 -5.74 -10.89 -4.26
N LEU A 43 -5.08 -10.03 -3.47
CA LEU A 43 -5.65 -9.35 -2.33
C LEU A 43 -5.93 -7.89 -2.71
N ILE A 44 -6.99 -7.32 -2.16
CA ILE A 44 -7.34 -5.91 -2.37
C ILE A 44 -7.51 -5.19 -1.04
N ALA A 45 -7.13 -3.90 -1.03
CA ALA A 45 -7.38 -3.01 0.09
C ALA A 45 -7.35 -1.56 -0.38
N PRO A 46 -7.99 -0.61 0.33
CA PRO A 46 -7.70 0.81 0.13
C PRO A 46 -6.20 1.07 0.27
N THR A 47 -5.63 1.82 -0.68
CA THR A 47 -4.18 2.11 -0.66
C THR A 47 -3.78 2.92 0.57
N GLY A 48 -4.67 3.82 0.97
CA GLY A 48 -4.55 4.67 2.14
C GLY A 48 -5.80 5.52 2.28
N GLY A 49 -5.83 6.40 3.30
CA GLY A 49 -6.86 7.42 3.44
C GLY A 49 -6.71 8.54 2.40
N PRO A 50 -7.67 9.48 2.33
CA PRO A 50 -7.52 10.70 1.57
C PRO A 50 -6.36 11.54 2.12
N ALA A 51 -5.85 12.46 1.30
CA ALA A 51 -4.83 13.41 1.75
C ALA A 51 -5.32 14.18 3.00
N TRP A 52 -4.41 14.48 3.90
CA TRP A 52 -4.68 15.24 5.13
C TRP A 52 -4.01 16.61 5.07
N ILE A 53 -4.41 17.49 5.97
CA ILE A 53 -3.81 18.81 6.09
C ILE A 53 -2.44 18.66 6.79
N THR A 54 -1.39 19.22 6.19
CA THR A 54 -0.07 19.27 6.81
C THR A 54 -0.11 20.11 8.07
N ASP A 55 0.24 19.54 9.21
CA ASP A 55 0.33 20.24 10.49
C ASP A 55 1.76 20.72 10.73
N LEU A 56 2.00 22.02 10.53
CA LEU A 56 3.31 22.63 10.70
C LEU A 56 3.71 22.83 12.17
N VAL A 57 2.76 22.72 13.10
CA VAL A 57 3.00 22.96 14.55
C VAL A 57 3.31 21.65 15.26
N ASN A 58 2.47 20.62 15.06
CA ASN A 58 2.59 19.34 15.76
C ASN A 58 3.33 18.28 14.95
N GLY A 59 3.68 18.60 13.72
CA GLY A 59 4.31 17.68 12.77
C GLY A 59 3.27 16.86 12.01
N ASP A 60 3.70 16.31 10.89
CA ASP A 60 2.89 15.52 9.98
C ASP A 60 2.76 14.07 10.50
N GLY A 61 2.20 13.94 11.66
CA GLY A 61 2.01 12.68 12.38
C GLY A 61 0.86 11.83 11.88
N GLY A 62 0.59 11.82 10.58
CA GLY A 62 -0.51 11.15 9.91
C GLY A 62 -1.28 10.10 10.73
N THR A 63 -2.54 9.97 10.48
CA THR A 63 -3.47 9.02 11.11
C THR A 63 -3.16 7.53 10.78
N ALA A 64 -1.89 7.18 10.65
CA ALA A 64 -1.44 5.83 10.33
C ALA A 64 -1.70 4.90 11.51
N SER A 65 -2.93 4.48 11.66
CA SER A 65 -3.36 3.55 12.71
C SER A 65 -3.00 2.09 12.42
N ALA A 66 -2.71 1.75 11.16
CA ALA A 66 -2.31 0.39 10.77
C ALA A 66 -1.42 0.40 9.53
N PRO A 67 -0.52 -0.59 9.36
CA PRO A 67 0.24 -0.76 8.13
C PRO A 67 -0.70 -0.91 6.94
N GLY A 68 -0.61 0.00 5.99
CA GLY A 68 -1.35 -0.11 4.73
C GLY A 68 -0.78 -1.23 3.83
N PRO A 69 -1.49 -1.58 2.75
CA PRO A 69 -1.07 -2.65 1.83
C PRO A 69 0.33 -2.41 1.25
N SER A 70 0.72 -1.16 1.01
CA SER A 70 2.07 -0.81 0.55
C SER A 70 3.15 -1.19 1.56
N THR A 71 2.93 -1.02 2.85
CA THR A 71 3.88 -1.44 3.89
C THR A 71 4.03 -2.95 3.92
N VAL A 72 2.91 -3.67 3.90
CA VAL A 72 2.88 -5.14 3.90
C VAL A 72 3.66 -5.70 2.72
N THR A 73 3.40 -5.19 1.53
CA THR A 73 4.03 -5.67 0.30
C THR A 73 5.49 -5.25 0.18
N SER A 74 5.86 -4.05 0.65
CA SER A 74 7.26 -3.60 0.68
C SER A 74 8.12 -4.48 1.58
N VAL A 75 7.63 -4.83 2.78
CA VAL A 75 8.34 -5.73 3.69
C VAL A 75 8.41 -7.15 3.13
N ALA A 76 7.35 -7.61 2.49
CA ALA A 76 7.34 -8.89 1.79
C ALA A 76 8.22 -8.90 0.52
N GLY A 77 8.48 -7.76 -0.10
CA GLY A 77 9.09 -7.67 -1.43
C GLY A 77 8.20 -8.29 -2.51
N TYR A 78 6.87 -8.10 -2.39
CA TYR A 78 5.87 -8.63 -3.31
C TYR A 78 5.24 -7.52 -4.16
N PRO A 79 4.73 -7.86 -5.35
CA PRO A 79 4.17 -6.88 -6.27
C PRO A 79 2.89 -6.23 -5.73
N HIS A 80 2.75 -4.95 -6.03
CA HIS A 80 1.64 -4.11 -5.61
C HIS A 80 1.35 -3.06 -6.68
N ILE A 81 0.10 -2.89 -7.05
CA ILE A 81 -0.37 -1.85 -7.98
C ILE A 81 -1.55 -1.11 -7.38
N THR A 82 -1.63 0.19 -7.61
CA THR A 82 -2.72 1.05 -7.18
C THR A 82 -3.43 1.66 -8.37
N VAL A 83 -4.76 1.67 -8.32
CA VAL A 83 -5.61 2.38 -9.28
C VAL A 83 -6.60 3.30 -8.56
N PRO A 84 -7.14 4.34 -9.21
CA PRO A 84 -8.13 5.21 -8.59
C PRO A 84 -9.37 4.43 -8.16
N MET A 85 -9.77 4.56 -6.88
CA MET A 85 -10.96 3.93 -6.30
C MET A 85 -12.17 4.88 -6.26
N GLY A 86 -11.91 6.19 -6.20
CA GLY A 86 -12.94 7.20 -6.07
C GLY A 86 -12.46 8.42 -5.30
N PHE A 87 -13.38 9.11 -4.66
CA PHE A 87 -13.11 10.35 -3.93
C PHE A 87 -13.82 10.35 -2.58
N VAL A 88 -13.15 10.88 -1.57
CA VAL A 88 -13.72 11.17 -0.25
C VAL A 88 -13.60 12.67 -0.04
N GLN A 89 -14.72 13.37 0.12
CA GLN A 89 -14.76 14.82 0.22
C GLN A 89 -13.96 15.53 -0.88
N GLY A 90 -14.07 15.05 -2.12
CA GLY A 90 -13.34 15.61 -3.26
C GLY A 90 -11.87 15.21 -3.37
N LEU A 91 -11.31 14.52 -2.38
CA LEU A 91 -9.93 14.06 -2.37
C LEU A 91 -9.82 12.63 -2.92
N PRO A 92 -8.88 12.33 -3.83
CA PRO A 92 -8.77 11.02 -4.43
C PRO A 92 -8.29 9.97 -3.44
N VAL A 93 -8.81 8.76 -3.58
CA VAL A 93 -8.36 7.57 -2.85
C VAL A 93 -8.06 6.45 -3.84
N GLY A 94 -7.12 5.56 -3.49
CA GLY A 94 -6.68 4.46 -4.32
C GLY A 94 -7.14 3.10 -3.81
N LEU A 95 -7.31 2.16 -4.74
CA LEU A 95 -7.48 0.75 -4.49
C LEU A 95 -6.19 0.02 -4.86
N SER A 96 -5.66 -0.71 -3.92
CA SER A 96 -4.48 -1.57 -4.10
C SER A 96 -4.88 -2.98 -4.48
N PHE A 97 -4.16 -3.53 -5.46
CA PHE A 97 -4.13 -4.96 -5.78
C PHE A 97 -2.72 -5.47 -5.48
N PHE A 98 -2.60 -6.55 -4.76
CA PHE A 98 -1.31 -7.13 -4.43
C PHE A 98 -1.41 -8.65 -4.31
N GLY A 99 -0.28 -9.33 -4.44
CA GLY A 99 -0.27 -10.78 -4.49
C GLY A 99 1.09 -11.37 -4.19
N ARG A 100 1.27 -12.62 -4.58
CA ARG A 100 2.52 -13.38 -4.41
C ARG A 100 3.63 -12.86 -5.31
N ALA A 101 4.85 -13.34 -5.07
CA ALA A 101 5.96 -13.11 -5.98
C ALA A 101 5.57 -13.49 -7.42
N TRP A 102 5.99 -12.65 -8.37
CA TRP A 102 5.81 -12.87 -9.81
C TRP A 102 4.35 -12.86 -10.30
N SER A 103 3.43 -12.27 -9.52
CA SER A 103 2.01 -12.14 -9.90
C SER A 103 1.69 -10.86 -10.68
N GLU A 104 2.69 -10.07 -11.08
CA GLU A 104 2.53 -8.79 -11.77
C GLU A 104 1.56 -8.86 -12.97
N PRO A 105 1.65 -9.87 -13.88
CA PRO A 105 0.73 -9.95 -15.01
C PRO A 105 -0.73 -10.07 -14.58
N THR A 106 -1.00 -10.86 -13.54
CA THR A 106 -2.34 -11.03 -12.96
C THR A 106 -2.84 -9.73 -12.33
N LEU A 107 -1.98 -9.06 -11.54
CA LEU A 107 -2.34 -7.80 -10.89
C LEU A 107 -2.63 -6.69 -11.90
N VAL A 108 -1.82 -6.56 -12.96
CA VAL A 108 -2.06 -5.59 -14.04
C VAL A 108 -3.39 -5.87 -14.74
N LYS A 109 -3.68 -7.14 -15.04
CA LYS A 109 -4.96 -7.54 -15.66
C LYS A 109 -6.16 -7.16 -14.80
N LEU A 110 -6.11 -7.45 -13.51
CA LEU A 110 -7.19 -7.14 -12.56
C LEU A 110 -7.37 -5.63 -12.37
N ALA A 111 -6.27 -4.90 -12.18
CA ALA A 111 -6.26 -3.46 -12.03
C ALA A 111 -6.79 -2.76 -13.29
N TYR A 112 -6.37 -3.19 -14.46
CA TYR A 112 -6.87 -2.66 -15.73
C TYR A 112 -8.37 -2.94 -15.90
N ALA A 113 -8.83 -4.16 -15.63
CA ALA A 113 -10.25 -4.50 -15.72
C ALA A 113 -11.10 -3.62 -14.77
N TYR A 114 -10.62 -3.41 -13.54
CA TYR A 114 -11.28 -2.53 -12.58
C TYR A 114 -11.32 -1.08 -13.07
N GLU A 115 -10.19 -0.54 -13.54
CA GLU A 115 -10.11 0.84 -14.05
C GLU A 115 -11.05 1.06 -15.23
N GLN A 116 -11.10 0.11 -16.19
CA GLN A 116 -11.99 0.19 -17.35
C GLN A 116 -13.48 0.12 -16.99
N ALA A 117 -13.81 -0.68 -15.98
CA ALA A 117 -15.19 -0.81 -15.52
C ALA A 117 -15.68 0.40 -14.72
N THR A 118 -14.81 1.01 -13.91
CA THR A 118 -15.19 2.08 -12.97
C THR A 118 -14.92 3.48 -13.47
N LYS A 119 -13.84 3.69 -14.24
CA LYS A 119 -13.40 4.98 -14.80
C LYS A 119 -13.36 6.10 -13.75
N HIS A 120 -12.91 5.79 -12.55
CA HIS A 120 -12.85 6.74 -11.44
C HIS A 120 -11.78 7.82 -11.60
N ARG A 121 -10.81 7.62 -12.49
CA ARG A 121 -9.77 8.63 -12.73
C ARG A 121 -10.36 9.92 -13.27
N ARG A 122 -10.02 11.04 -12.61
CA ARG A 122 -10.33 12.40 -13.07
C ARG A 122 -9.07 13.24 -13.04
N PRO A 123 -8.91 14.20 -13.97
CA PRO A 123 -7.82 15.18 -13.88
C PRO A 123 -7.98 16.03 -12.60
N PRO A 124 -6.88 16.55 -12.02
CA PRO A 124 -6.95 17.43 -10.87
C PRO A 124 -7.63 18.76 -11.24
N THR A 125 -8.43 19.30 -10.32
CA THR A 125 -9.08 20.61 -10.49
C THR A 125 -8.33 21.75 -9.83
N PHE A 126 -7.25 21.44 -9.06
CA PHE A 126 -6.48 22.41 -8.29
C PHE A 126 -7.35 23.28 -7.35
N ALA A 127 -8.33 22.66 -6.73
CA ALA A 127 -9.23 23.34 -5.80
C ALA A 127 -8.43 23.97 -4.64
N PRO A 128 -8.76 25.20 -4.19
CA PRO A 128 -8.04 25.88 -3.14
C PRO A 128 -8.22 25.24 -1.76
N THR A 129 -9.28 24.44 -1.59
CA THR A 129 -9.57 23.69 -0.36
C THR A 129 -10.38 22.43 -0.67
N ALA A 130 -10.38 21.47 0.26
CA ALA A 130 -11.24 20.31 0.17
C ALA A 130 -12.72 20.69 0.37
N ASP A 131 -13.61 20.13 -0.44
CA ASP A 131 -15.06 20.30 -0.27
C ASP A 131 -15.54 19.38 0.86
N THR A 132 -15.76 19.92 2.02
CA THR A 132 -16.28 19.21 3.20
C THR A 132 -17.80 19.29 3.36
N SER A 133 -18.51 19.94 2.42
CA SER A 133 -19.96 20.14 2.48
C SER A 133 -20.77 18.88 2.12
N ARG A 134 -20.15 17.92 1.45
CA ARG A 134 -20.79 16.65 1.07
C ARG A 134 -20.49 15.60 2.13
N ARG A 135 -21.43 15.37 3.00
CA ARG A 135 -21.48 14.20 3.90
C ARG A 135 -22.20 13.05 3.25
#